data_6e9336025bfb6bd1eb1f1fa338c0847d
#
_entry.id   6e9336025bfb6bd1eb1f1fa338c0847d
#
_cell.length_a   1.000
_cell.length_b   1.000
_cell.length_c   1.000
_cell.angle_alpha   90.00
_cell.angle_beta   90.00
_cell.angle_gamma   90.00
#
_symmetry.space_group_name_H-M   'P 1'
#
loop_
_entity.id
_entity.type
_entity.pdbx_description
1 polymer ?
#
loop_
_entity_poly.entity_id
_entity_poly.type
_entity_poly.pdbx_seq_one_letter_code
_entity_poly.pdbx_strand_id
1 'polypeptide(L)'
;MEIVIFNRNKIVLIFLLSLIISCSKDQRTLTDNGEGITIEFVNGLNDDPTYQLSKDSNGFYNLTLDRSKNQTIQRITGKLLRNGFPLEDQRSGSQPKMVNWESNLFWWLLEGETVAQITKTYLNLLTGELVYVNLPPLVNWKDVIVPTINKSSYSDDETGIVNTVIAPIQEMIGDTIKIKMIYTHSITQKEEGSKFSEIIGQKVFKDSTYVILK
;
A
#
# COMPACT_ATOMS: atom_id res chain seq x y z
N MET A 1 42.98 -5.55 69.23
CA MET A 1 43.18 -5.58 67.78
C MET A 1 42.41 -6.80 67.24
N GLU A 2 41.18 -6.61 66.93
CA GLU A 2 40.29 -7.68 66.41
C GLU A 2 40.49 -7.87 64.90
N ILE A 3 40.93 -9.06 64.55
CA ILE A 3 41.10 -9.46 63.13
C ILE A 3 39.75 -9.93 62.63
N VAL A 4 39.08 -9.09 61.80
CA VAL A 4 37.88 -9.48 61.12
C VAL A 4 38.23 -10.48 60.01
N ILE A 5 38.01 -11.75 60.25
CA ILE A 5 38.16 -12.79 59.23
C ILE A 5 36.97 -12.67 58.28
N PHE A 6 37.20 -11.97 57.18
CA PHE A 6 36.25 -11.89 56.10
C PHE A 6 36.09 -13.26 55.44
N ASN A 7 34.91 -13.85 55.59
CA ASN A 7 34.63 -15.20 55.12
C ASN A 7 34.62 -15.22 53.58
N ARG A 8 35.70 -15.73 52.99
CA ARG A 8 35.96 -15.84 51.53
C ARG A 8 34.75 -16.38 50.74
N ASN A 9 33.95 -17.25 51.34
CA ASN A 9 32.80 -17.85 50.69
C ASN A 9 31.62 -16.85 50.52
N LYS A 10 31.50 -15.83 51.35
CA LYS A 10 30.48 -14.78 51.19
C LYS A 10 30.83 -13.80 50.05
N ILE A 11 32.09 -13.53 49.83
CA ILE A 11 32.55 -12.66 48.74
C ILE A 11 32.30 -13.35 47.39
N VAL A 12 32.58 -14.64 47.28
CA VAL A 12 32.32 -15.42 46.06
C VAL A 12 30.82 -15.50 45.78
N LEU A 13 29.96 -15.63 46.80
CA LEU A 13 28.52 -15.67 46.64
C LEU A 13 27.95 -14.33 46.14
N ILE A 14 28.46 -13.21 46.65
CA ILE A 14 28.06 -11.86 46.20
C ILE A 14 28.49 -11.62 44.74
N PHE A 15 29.66 -12.08 44.35
CA PHE A 15 30.17 -11.97 42.98
C PHE A 15 29.35 -12.86 42.00
N LEU A 16 28.93 -14.06 42.42
CA LEU A 16 28.06 -14.91 41.63
C LEU A 16 26.63 -14.32 41.51
N LEU A 17 26.11 -13.73 42.57
CA LEU A 17 24.81 -13.04 42.52
C LEU A 17 24.83 -11.81 41.61
N SER A 18 25.92 -11.05 41.58
CA SER A 18 26.05 -9.88 40.67
C SER A 18 26.18 -10.28 39.20
N LEU A 19 26.71 -11.44 38.88
CA LEU A 19 26.79 -11.97 37.54
C LEU A 19 25.41 -12.46 37.02
N ILE A 20 24.51 -12.89 37.91
CA ILE A 20 23.18 -13.33 37.53
C ILE A 20 22.24 -12.12 37.26
N ILE A 21 22.48 -10.99 37.93
CA ILE A 21 21.68 -9.77 37.75
C ILE A 21 22.10 -8.99 36.49
N SER A 22 23.28 -9.26 35.93
CA SER A 22 23.80 -8.62 34.70
C SER A 22 23.25 -9.22 33.41
N CYS A 23 22.38 -10.21 33.49
CA CYS A 23 21.61 -10.61 32.30
C CYS A 23 20.43 -9.66 32.15
N SER A 24 20.71 -8.41 31.75
CA SER A 24 19.65 -7.55 31.22
C SER A 24 19.10 -8.25 29.99
N LYS A 25 17.92 -8.83 30.11
CA LYS A 25 17.15 -9.20 28.94
C LYS A 25 17.04 -7.94 28.11
N ASP A 26 17.68 -7.92 26.93
CA ASP A 26 17.41 -6.90 25.94
C ASP A 26 15.90 -6.82 25.79
N GLN A 27 15.29 -5.83 26.44
CA GLN A 27 13.85 -5.63 26.35
C GLN A 27 13.60 -5.00 24.98
N ARG A 28 13.43 -5.89 24.00
CA ARG A 28 13.02 -5.50 22.66
C ARG A 28 11.51 -5.32 22.71
N THR A 29 11.05 -4.11 22.46
CA THR A 29 9.62 -3.82 22.37
C THR A 29 9.19 -3.80 20.91
N LEU A 30 8.10 -4.50 20.61
CA LEU A 30 7.47 -4.43 19.31
C LEU A 30 6.91 -3.02 19.13
N THR A 31 7.41 -2.27 18.15
CA THR A 31 7.04 -0.87 17.94
C THR A 31 5.86 -0.76 16.99
N ASP A 32 5.79 -1.62 15.97
CA ASP A 32 4.69 -1.66 15.03
C ASP A 32 4.53 -3.08 14.46
N ASN A 33 3.38 -3.69 14.76
CA ASN A 33 3.00 -5.04 14.28
C ASN A 33 1.91 -5.00 13.19
N GLY A 34 1.57 -3.80 12.69
CA GLY A 34 0.49 -3.62 11.72
C GLY A 34 -0.91 -3.87 12.28
N GLU A 35 -1.10 -3.77 13.60
CA GLU A 35 -2.42 -3.91 14.20
C GLU A 35 -3.35 -2.75 13.79
N GLY A 36 -4.63 -3.07 13.59
CA GLY A 36 -5.64 -2.09 13.16
C GLY A 36 -5.54 -1.66 11.70
N ILE A 37 -4.58 -2.17 10.91
CA ILE A 37 -4.50 -1.88 9.48
C ILE A 37 -5.62 -2.61 8.75
N THR A 38 -6.35 -1.85 7.92
CA THR A 38 -7.39 -2.34 7.01
C THR A 38 -7.10 -1.84 5.59
N ILE A 39 -7.47 -2.65 4.61
CA ILE A 39 -7.44 -2.32 3.20
C ILE A 39 -8.75 -2.78 2.58
N GLU A 40 -9.41 -1.90 1.84
CA GLU A 40 -10.73 -2.18 1.27
C GLU A 40 -10.96 -1.43 -0.03
N PHE A 41 -11.72 -2.05 -0.93
CA PHE A 41 -12.25 -1.35 -2.11
C PHE A 41 -13.45 -0.52 -1.73
N VAL A 42 -13.48 0.73 -2.19
CA VAL A 42 -14.58 1.67 -1.93
C VAL A 42 -15.18 2.17 -3.24
N ASN A 43 -16.40 2.71 -3.16
CA ASN A 43 -16.95 3.49 -4.26
C ASN A 43 -16.07 4.72 -4.48
N GLY A 44 -15.91 5.10 -5.74
CA GLY A 44 -15.15 6.29 -6.07
C GLY A 44 -15.67 7.52 -5.32
N LEU A 45 -14.76 8.40 -4.94
CA LEU A 45 -15.11 9.67 -4.33
C LEU A 45 -15.55 10.66 -5.39
N ASN A 46 -16.50 11.53 -5.03
CA ASN A 46 -17.35 12.34 -5.92
C ASN A 46 -16.66 13.42 -6.76
N ASP A 47 -15.33 13.47 -6.82
CA ASP A 47 -14.64 14.60 -7.45
C ASP A 47 -14.60 14.55 -8.98
N ASP A 48 -14.77 13.35 -9.56
CA ASP A 48 -14.94 13.19 -11.01
C ASP A 48 -15.73 11.92 -11.33
N PRO A 49 -17.04 12.03 -11.54
CA PRO A 49 -17.92 10.87 -11.84
C PRO A 49 -17.56 10.16 -13.14
N THR A 50 -16.82 10.79 -14.04
CA THR A 50 -16.48 10.24 -15.36
C THR A 50 -15.53 9.06 -15.27
N TYR A 51 -14.72 8.99 -14.21
CA TYR A 51 -13.66 7.98 -14.03
C TYR A 51 -13.84 7.09 -12.81
N GLN A 52 -15.03 7.11 -12.19
CA GLN A 52 -15.25 6.38 -10.95
C GLN A 52 -16.29 5.28 -11.14
N LEU A 53 -15.94 4.08 -10.71
CA LEU A 53 -16.85 2.95 -10.67
C LEU A 53 -17.49 2.85 -9.29
N SER A 54 -18.80 2.62 -9.29
CA SER A 54 -19.57 2.29 -8.11
C SER A 54 -19.89 0.80 -8.07
N LYS A 55 -19.89 0.22 -6.87
CA LYS A 55 -20.32 -1.15 -6.66
C LYS A 55 -21.85 -1.25 -6.78
N ASP A 56 -22.31 -2.34 -7.37
CA ASP A 56 -23.72 -2.72 -7.35
C ASP A 56 -24.14 -3.32 -5.98
N SER A 57 -25.40 -3.74 -5.89
CA SER A 57 -25.94 -4.37 -4.67
C SER A 57 -25.24 -5.68 -4.27
N ASN A 58 -24.54 -6.32 -5.20
CA ASN A 58 -23.77 -7.54 -4.97
C ASN A 58 -22.29 -7.24 -4.60
N GLY A 59 -21.90 -5.97 -4.55
CA GLY A 59 -20.54 -5.54 -4.27
C GLY A 59 -19.58 -5.61 -5.45
N PHE A 60 -20.08 -5.79 -6.69
CA PHE A 60 -19.29 -5.81 -7.91
C PHE A 60 -19.33 -4.48 -8.63
N TYR A 61 -18.22 -4.09 -9.21
CA TYR A 61 -18.19 -2.95 -10.12
C TYR A 61 -18.74 -3.36 -11.48
N ASN A 62 -19.44 -2.44 -12.13
CA ASN A 62 -19.93 -2.61 -13.50
C ASN A 62 -19.31 -1.52 -14.37
N LEU A 63 -18.63 -1.92 -15.43
CA LEU A 63 -18.01 -1.01 -16.39
C LEU A 63 -18.59 -1.24 -17.78
N THR A 64 -19.26 -0.23 -18.30
CA THR A 64 -19.68 -0.21 -19.70
C THR A 64 -18.51 0.27 -20.56
N LEU A 65 -18.06 -0.56 -21.48
CA LEU A 65 -16.96 -0.23 -22.37
C LEU A 65 -17.44 0.74 -23.48
N ASP A 66 -16.63 1.77 -23.70
CA ASP A 66 -16.88 2.75 -24.76
C ASP A 66 -16.52 2.15 -26.13
N ARG A 67 -17.53 1.76 -26.88
CA ARG A 67 -17.36 1.12 -28.19
C ARG A 67 -16.73 2.04 -29.25
N SER A 68 -16.63 3.33 -28.98
CA SER A 68 -15.97 4.28 -29.88
C SER A 68 -14.45 4.35 -29.65
N LYS A 69 -13.94 3.70 -28.59
CA LYS A 69 -12.54 3.72 -28.19
C LYS A 69 -11.95 2.31 -28.17
N ASN A 70 -10.68 2.20 -28.49
CA ASN A 70 -9.96 0.93 -28.42
C ASN A 70 -9.84 0.40 -27.01
N GLN A 71 -9.76 1.31 -26.02
CA GLN A 71 -9.73 1.00 -24.60
C GLN A 71 -10.63 1.94 -23.81
N THR A 72 -11.23 1.43 -22.74
CA THR A 72 -11.98 2.24 -21.79
C THR A 72 -11.14 2.40 -20.53
N ILE A 73 -10.66 3.62 -20.30
CA ILE A 73 -9.84 3.93 -19.12
C ILE A 73 -10.75 4.23 -17.95
N GLN A 74 -10.53 3.55 -16.83
CA GLN A 74 -11.33 3.71 -15.62
C GLN A 74 -10.47 3.65 -14.35
N ARG A 75 -10.87 4.44 -13.35
CA ARG A 75 -10.22 4.43 -12.04
C ARG A 75 -10.95 3.49 -11.09
N ILE A 76 -10.18 2.74 -10.30
CA ILE A 76 -10.68 1.93 -9.18
C ILE A 76 -10.04 2.46 -7.91
N THR A 77 -10.87 2.64 -6.89
CA THR A 77 -10.48 3.27 -5.64
C THR A 77 -10.51 2.28 -4.49
N GLY A 78 -9.49 2.33 -3.66
CA GLY A 78 -9.43 1.66 -2.38
C GLY A 78 -9.08 2.62 -1.26
N LYS A 79 -9.10 2.11 -0.03
CA LYS A 79 -8.61 2.81 1.16
C LYS A 79 -7.64 1.94 1.91
N LEU A 80 -6.58 2.56 2.42
CA LEU A 80 -5.62 1.98 3.35
C LEU A 80 -5.67 2.78 4.64
N LEU A 81 -6.19 2.16 5.70
CA LEU A 81 -6.44 2.83 6.97
C LEU A 81 -5.79 2.07 8.13
N ARG A 82 -5.57 2.76 9.25
CA ARG A 82 -5.28 2.17 10.55
C ARG A 82 -6.28 2.71 11.56
N ASN A 83 -7.06 1.82 12.16
CA ASN A 83 -8.12 2.18 13.13
C ASN A 83 -9.12 3.23 12.57
N GLY A 84 -9.39 3.17 11.25
CA GLY A 84 -10.30 4.10 10.57
C GLY A 84 -9.68 5.42 10.10
N PHE A 85 -8.39 5.67 10.37
CA PHE A 85 -7.66 6.85 9.93
C PHE A 85 -6.64 6.51 8.85
N PRO A 86 -6.23 7.45 8.01
CA PRO A 86 -5.15 7.25 7.03
C PRO A 86 -3.91 6.65 7.70
N LEU A 87 -3.25 5.74 7.00
CA LEU A 87 -2.06 5.10 7.54
C LEU A 87 -0.87 6.05 7.52
N GLU A 88 -0.65 6.75 8.61
CA GLU A 88 0.51 7.62 8.80
C GLU A 88 1.78 6.80 9.09
N ASP A 89 2.92 7.29 8.64
CA ASP A 89 4.21 6.83 9.13
C ASP A 89 4.55 7.60 10.42
N GLN A 90 4.75 6.89 11.51
CA GLN A 90 5.18 7.48 12.78
C GLN A 90 6.59 8.08 12.73
N ARG A 91 7.29 7.96 11.61
CA ARG A 91 8.59 8.59 11.36
C ARG A 91 8.37 9.95 10.72
N SER A 92 8.99 10.98 11.25
CA SER A 92 8.95 12.35 10.72
C SER A 92 9.39 12.36 9.25
N GLY A 93 8.44 12.66 8.35
CA GLY A 93 8.58 12.57 6.92
C GLY A 93 7.71 11.41 6.41
N SER A 94 6.37 11.60 6.43
CA SER A 94 5.43 10.60 5.92
C SER A 94 5.77 10.26 4.47
N GLN A 95 6.19 9.02 4.27
CA GLN A 95 6.35 8.49 2.93
C GLN A 95 5.03 7.87 2.52
N PRO A 96 4.49 8.22 1.34
CA PRO A 96 3.27 7.60 0.82
C PRO A 96 3.39 6.08 0.84
N LYS A 97 2.34 5.39 1.28
CA LYS A 97 2.36 3.93 1.37
C LYS A 97 2.08 3.32 0.01
N MET A 98 3.01 2.51 -0.46
CA MET A 98 2.87 1.82 -1.73
C MET A 98 1.94 0.62 -1.60
N VAL A 99 0.94 0.58 -2.47
CA VAL A 99 0.02 -0.54 -2.66
C VAL A 99 0.27 -1.17 -4.02
N ASN A 100 0.37 -2.49 -4.05
CA ASN A 100 0.53 -3.27 -5.27
C ASN A 100 -0.82 -3.80 -5.74
N TRP A 101 -0.98 -3.92 -7.06
CA TRP A 101 -2.19 -4.40 -7.69
C TRP A 101 -1.91 -5.68 -8.48
N GLU A 102 -2.79 -6.66 -8.35
CA GLU A 102 -2.81 -7.87 -9.15
C GLU A 102 -4.15 -7.98 -9.88
N SER A 103 -4.11 -8.44 -11.11
CA SER A 103 -5.29 -8.64 -11.94
C SER A 103 -5.00 -9.69 -13.01
N ASN A 104 -6.05 -10.14 -13.72
CA ASN A 104 -5.93 -10.85 -14.99
C ASN A 104 -5.65 -9.90 -16.19
N LEU A 105 -5.59 -8.58 -15.96
CA LEU A 105 -5.07 -7.63 -16.93
C LEU A 105 -3.55 -7.64 -16.95
N PHE A 106 -2.94 -7.22 -18.06
CA PHE A 106 -1.50 -7.06 -18.15
C PHE A 106 -1.07 -5.79 -17.41
N TRP A 107 0.11 -5.82 -16.79
CA TRP A 107 0.73 -4.61 -16.33
C TRP A 107 1.27 -3.81 -17.51
N TRP A 108 1.16 -2.51 -17.42
CA TRP A 108 1.81 -1.63 -18.37
C TRP A 108 3.33 -1.80 -18.27
N LEU A 109 3.95 -2.25 -19.35
CA LEU A 109 5.40 -2.46 -19.43
C LEU A 109 5.92 -1.88 -20.75
N LEU A 110 6.88 -0.97 -20.66
CA LEU A 110 7.82 -0.70 -21.73
C LEU A 110 8.98 -1.70 -21.63
N GLU A 111 9.66 -1.98 -22.73
CA GLU A 111 10.85 -2.82 -22.70
C GLU A 111 11.90 -2.16 -21.79
N GLY A 112 12.27 -2.85 -20.71
CA GLY A 112 13.20 -2.33 -19.70
C GLY A 112 12.61 -1.36 -18.68
N GLU A 113 11.34 -0.95 -18.80
CA GLU A 113 10.69 -0.02 -17.85
C GLU A 113 9.30 -0.48 -17.46
N THR A 114 8.93 -0.20 -16.22
CA THR A 114 7.53 -0.33 -15.75
C THR A 114 6.93 1.07 -15.74
N VAL A 115 6.13 1.41 -16.73
CA VAL A 115 5.48 2.71 -16.78
C VAL A 115 3.98 2.57 -16.60
N ALA A 116 3.48 3.27 -15.61
CA ALA A 116 2.08 3.30 -15.30
C ALA A 116 1.60 4.75 -15.22
N GLN A 117 1.79 5.54 -16.26
CA GLN A 117 1.28 6.90 -16.24
C GLN A 117 0.24 7.11 -17.33
N ILE A 118 -1.03 7.02 -16.92
CA ILE A 118 -2.16 7.10 -17.85
C ILE A 118 -2.81 8.47 -17.84
N THR A 119 -2.66 9.22 -16.77
CA THR A 119 -3.25 10.56 -16.68
C THR A 119 -2.21 11.51 -16.10
N LYS A 120 -1.78 12.49 -16.86
CA LYS A 120 -1.08 13.65 -16.31
C LYS A 120 -2.11 14.66 -15.88
N THR A 121 -2.14 14.95 -14.61
CA THR A 121 -2.91 16.05 -14.06
C THR A 121 -2.01 17.28 -14.02
N TYR A 122 -2.42 18.36 -14.65
CA TYR A 122 -1.73 19.65 -14.58
C TYR A 122 -2.59 20.63 -13.79
N LEU A 123 -1.97 21.32 -12.85
CA LEU A 123 -2.58 22.50 -12.29
C LEU A 123 -2.42 23.64 -13.31
N ASN A 124 -3.53 24.14 -13.85
CA ASN A 124 -3.48 25.36 -14.62
C ASN A 124 -3.21 26.53 -13.67
N LEU A 125 -1.99 27.05 -13.69
CA LEU A 125 -1.56 28.11 -12.80
C LEU A 125 -2.30 29.45 -13.02
N LEU A 126 -2.98 29.62 -14.15
CA LEU A 126 -3.75 30.83 -14.46
C LEU A 126 -5.19 30.75 -13.92
N THR A 127 -5.79 29.57 -13.94
CA THR A 127 -7.19 29.38 -13.50
C THR A 127 -7.30 28.71 -12.14
N GLY A 128 -6.22 28.10 -11.64
CA GLY A 128 -6.22 27.28 -10.43
C GLY A 128 -6.93 25.93 -10.60
N GLU A 129 -7.33 25.57 -11.82
CA GLU A 129 -8.05 24.34 -12.11
C GLU A 129 -7.13 23.19 -12.45
N LEU A 130 -7.52 21.98 -12.05
CA LEU A 130 -6.87 20.74 -12.45
C LEU A 130 -7.28 20.38 -13.87
N VAL A 131 -6.32 20.36 -14.78
CA VAL A 131 -6.55 19.96 -16.17
C VAL A 131 -6.11 18.50 -16.32
N TYR A 132 -7.04 17.67 -16.79
CA TYR A 132 -6.78 16.26 -17.09
C TYR A 132 -6.48 16.12 -18.58
N VAL A 133 -5.34 15.53 -18.91
CA VAL A 133 -5.00 15.25 -20.30
C VAL A 133 -5.37 13.81 -20.62
N ASN A 134 -6.25 13.65 -21.61
CA ASN A 134 -6.54 12.33 -22.17
C ASN A 134 -5.28 11.82 -22.89
N LEU A 135 -4.70 10.78 -22.36
CA LEU A 135 -3.57 10.10 -22.99
C LEU A 135 -4.08 9.18 -24.12
N PRO A 136 -3.22 8.89 -25.11
CA PRO A 136 -3.53 7.91 -26.13
C PRO A 136 -3.78 6.52 -25.49
N PRO A 137 -4.39 5.58 -26.25
CA PRO A 137 -4.57 4.21 -25.79
C PRO A 137 -3.29 3.64 -25.20
N LEU A 138 -3.43 2.84 -24.15
CA LEU A 138 -2.30 2.16 -23.54
C LEU A 138 -1.81 1.07 -24.50
N VAL A 139 -0.53 1.12 -24.80
CA VAL A 139 0.12 0.14 -25.66
C VAL A 139 1.29 -0.51 -24.91
N ASN A 140 1.63 -1.73 -25.28
CA ASN A 140 2.88 -2.34 -24.81
C ASN A 140 4.09 -1.75 -25.60
N TRP A 141 5.28 -2.23 -25.28
CA TRP A 141 6.51 -1.78 -25.94
C TRP A 141 6.58 -2.12 -27.46
N LYS A 142 5.64 -2.93 -27.97
CA LYS A 142 5.47 -3.24 -29.41
C LYS A 142 4.38 -2.40 -30.07
N ASP A 143 3.89 -1.35 -29.41
CA ASP A 143 2.78 -0.50 -29.85
C ASP A 143 1.45 -1.26 -30.06
N VAL A 144 1.31 -2.43 -29.42
CA VAL A 144 0.07 -3.21 -29.45
C VAL A 144 -0.81 -2.79 -28.27
N ILE A 145 -2.07 -2.43 -28.55
CA ILE A 145 -3.08 -2.14 -27.52
C ILE A 145 -3.37 -3.44 -26.75
N VAL A 146 -3.21 -3.40 -25.43
CA VAL A 146 -3.45 -4.53 -24.55
C VAL A 146 -4.24 -4.10 -23.33
N PRO A 147 -5.09 -4.98 -22.76
CA PRO A 147 -5.80 -4.68 -21.53
C PRO A 147 -4.78 -4.53 -20.38
N THR A 148 -4.81 -3.39 -19.71
CA THR A 148 -3.75 -3.04 -18.76
C THR A 148 -4.27 -2.56 -17.41
N ILE A 149 -3.39 -2.63 -16.41
CA ILE A 149 -3.58 -2.11 -15.06
C ILE A 149 -2.27 -1.52 -14.54
N ASN A 150 -2.33 -0.49 -13.70
CA ASN A 150 -1.15 -0.03 -12.98
C ASN A 150 -0.67 -1.08 -11.99
N LYS A 151 0.65 -1.33 -11.96
CA LYS A 151 1.26 -2.31 -11.07
C LYS A 151 1.22 -1.90 -9.60
N SER A 152 1.42 -0.62 -9.34
CA SER A 152 1.44 -0.06 -7.99
C SER A 152 0.96 1.38 -7.99
N SER A 153 0.54 1.84 -6.84
CA SER A 153 0.18 3.23 -6.57
C SER A 153 0.45 3.56 -5.12
N TYR A 154 0.42 4.84 -4.78
CA TYR A 154 0.62 5.31 -3.42
C TYR A 154 -0.69 5.77 -2.81
N SER A 155 -0.84 5.54 -1.51
CA SER A 155 -1.95 6.10 -0.75
C SER A 155 -1.76 7.59 -0.55
N ASP A 156 -2.86 8.30 -0.55
CA ASP A 156 -2.92 9.68 -0.11
C ASP A 156 -2.78 9.76 1.42
N ASP A 157 -1.95 10.66 1.91
CA ASP A 157 -1.61 10.74 3.34
C ASP A 157 -2.74 11.35 4.19
N GLU A 158 -3.62 12.15 3.60
CA GLU A 158 -4.71 12.80 4.32
C GLU A 158 -5.97 11.94 4.37
N THR A 159 -6.23 11.19 3.32
CA THR A 159 -7.48 10.43 3.15
C THR A 159 -7.31 8.92 3.21
N GLY A 160 -6.08 8.42 3.07
CA GLY A 160 -5.77 7.00 2.92
C GLY A 160 -6.24 6.39 1.60
N ILE A 161 -6.67 7.23 0.65
CA ILE A 161 -7.16 6.80 -0.65
C ILE A 161 -6.00 6.28 -1.49
N VAL A 162 -6.25 5.19 -2.18
CA VAL A 162 -5.33 4.60 -3.14
C VAL A 162 -6.09 4.27 -4.43
N ASN A 163 -5.54 4.68 -5.56
CA ASN A 163 -6.19 4.49 -6.85
C ASN A 163 -5.32 3.65 -7.77
N THR A 164 -5.97 2.78 -8.54
CA THR A 164 -5.37 2.20 -9.74
C THR A 164 -6.19 2.58 -10.96
N VAL A 165 -5.56 2.53 -12.11
CA VAL A 165 -6.24 2.72 -13.38
C VAL A 165 -6.22 1.40 -14.14
N ILE A 166 -7.39 1.01 -14.63
CA ILE A 166 -7.58 -0.12 -15.53
C ILE A 166 -7.95 0.38 -16.92
N ALA A 167 -7.53 -0.35 -17.93
CA ALA A 167 -7.84 -0.06 -19.32
C ALA A 167 -8.18 -1.36 -20.07
N PRO A 168 -9.38 -1.94 -19.86
CA PRO A 168 -9.85 -3.07 -20.64
C PRO A 168 -10.07 -2.67 -22.11
N ILE A 169 -9.96 -3.64 -22.99
CA ILE A 169 -10.22 -3.52 -24.43
C ILE A 169 -11.63 -4.00 -24.78
N GLN A 170 -12.12 -3.62 -25.95
CA GLN A 170 -13.50 -3.95 -26.37
C GLN A 170 -13.78 -5.45 -26.46
N GLU A 171 -12.78 -6.23 -26.84
CA GLU A 171 -12.88 -7.68 -26.97
C GLU A 171 -13.18 -8.38 -25.64
N MET A 172 -13.04 -7.66 -24.52
CA MET A 172 -13.35 -8.16 -23.17
C MET A 172 -14.81 -7.93 -22.75
N ILE A 173 -15.69 -7.43 -23.64
CA ILE A 173 -17.12 -7.29 -23.32
C ILE A 173 -17.69 -8.67 -22.95
N GLY A 174 -18.34 -8.75 -21.78
CA GLY A 174 -18.87 -9.98 -21.22
C GLY A 174 -17.92 -10.69 -20.24
N ASP A 175 -16.66 -10.29 -20.18
CA ASP A 175 -15.70 -10.82 -19.23
C ASP A 175 -15.86 -10.20 -17.84
N THR A 176 -15.25 -10.88 -16.87
CA THR A 176 -15.12 -10.40 -15.48
C THR A 176 -13.66 -10.28 -15.11
N ILE A 177 -13.27 -9.07 -14.74
CA ILE A 177 -11.91 -8.78 -14.25
C ILE A 177 -11.88 -8.98 -12.74
N LYS A 178 -10.91 -9.76 -12.26
CA LYS A 178 -10.58 -9.81 -10.82
C LYS A 178 -9.44 -8.85 -10.53
N ILE A 179 -9.62 -7.99 -9.54
CA ILE A 179 -8.59 -7.05 -9.08
C ILE A 179 -8.31 -7.32 -7.61
N LYS A 180 -7.04 -7.40 -7.27
CA LYS A 180 -6.56 -7.56 -5.91
C LYS A 180 -5.66 -6.38 -5.55
N MET A 181 -5.89 -5.83 -4.38
CA MET A 181 -5.13 -4.77 -3.74
C MET A 181 -4.29 -5.37 -2.62
N ILE A 182 -2.99 -5.07 -2.58
CA ILE A 182 -2.04 -5.69 -1.66
C ILE A 182 -1.17 -4.60 -1.03
N TYR A 183 -1.19 -4.54 0.29
CA TYR A 183 -0.28 -3.73 1.07
C TYR A 183 0.62 -4.60 1.93
N THR A 184 1.92 -4.36 1.89
CA THR A 184 2.90 -5.06 2.72
C THR A 184 3.42 -4.09 3.79
N HIS A 185 3.13 -4.41 5.03
CA HIS A 185 3.56 -3.63 6.19
C HIS A 185 4.82 -4.25 6.80
N SER A 186 5.82 -3.43 7.11
CA SER A 186 7.04 -3.86 7.79
C SER A 186 6.81 -3.88 9.31
N ILE A 187 6.96 -5.04 9.91
CA ILE A 187 6.92 -5.20 11.37
C ILE A 187 8.25 -4.71 11.92
N THR A 188 8.18 -3.78 12.86
CA THR A 188 9.38 -3.17 13.44
C THR A 188 9.51 -3.45 14.93
N GLN A 189 10.73 -3.61 15.39
CA GLN A 189 11.11 -3.78 16.77
C GLN A 189 12.17 -2.74 17.14
N LYS A 190 12.12 -2.28 18.38
CA LYS A 190 13.04 -1.28 18.90
C LYS A 190 13.68 -1.79 20.19
N GLU A 191 15.02 -1.69 20.29
CA GLU A 191 15.74 -1.93 21.53
C GLU A 191 15.57 -0.73 22.48
N GLU A 192 15.51 -1.00 23.75
CA GLU A 192 15.43 0.04 24.78
C GLU A 192 16.67 0.96 24.69
N GLY A 193 16.42 2.28 24.62
CA GLY A 193 17.47 3.28 24.44
C GLY A 193 17.95 3.49 23.00
N SER A 194 17.56 2.65 22.04
CA SER A 194 17.88 2.86 20.63
C SER A 194 17.04 4.00 20.02
N LYS A 195 17.65 4.78 19.13
CA LYS A 195 16.94 5.77 18.30
C LYS A 195 16.32 5.14 17.04
N PHE A 196 16.71 3.94 16.68
CA PHE A 196 16.33 3.26 15.45
C PHE A 196 15.51 2.02 15.75
N SER A 197 14.51 1.75 14.89
CA SER A 197 13.76 0.50 14.87
C SER A 197 14.32 -0.43 13.79
N GLU A 198 14.37 -1.71 14.07
CA GLU A 198 14.79 -2.76 13.15
C GLU A 198 13.55 -3.42 12.52
N ILE A 199 13.60 -3.74 11.22
CA ILE A 199 12.57 -4.52 10.56
C ILE A 199 12.81 -5.99 10.85
N ILE A 200 11.87 -6.64 11.55
CA ILE A 200 11.96 -8.04 11.95
C ILE A 200 11.04 -8.97 11.14
N GLY A 201 10.16 -8.40 10.32
CA GLY A 201 9.24 -9.17 9.51
C GLY A 201 8.32 -8.30 8.66
N GLN A 202 7.39 -8.97 7.99
CA GLN A 202 6.38 -8.31 7.16
C GLN A 202 5.02 -8.95 7.38
N LYS A 203 3.96 -8.13 7.30
CA LYS A 203 2.57 -8.56 7.32
C LYS A 203 1.88 -8.07 6.06
N VAL A 204 1.16 -8.97 5.40
CA VAL A 204 0.49 -8.67 4.12
C VAL A 204 -1.01 -8.54 4.35
N PHE A 205 -1.55 -7.42 3.90
CA PHE A 205 -2.99 -7.12 3.90
C PHE A 205 -3.48 -7.17 2.46
N LYS A 206 -4.67 -7.76 2.23
CA LYS A 206 -5.23 -7.98 0.89
C LYS A 206 -6.73 -7.75 0.91
N ASP A 207 -7.23 -7.16 -0.18
CA ASP A 207 -8.65 -7.20 -0.53
C ASP A 207 -8.79 -7.48 -2.03
N SER A 208 -9.94 -7.99 -2.45
CA SER A 208 -10.20 -8.29 -3.86
C SER A 208 -11.63 -7.94 -4.26
N THR A 209 -11.78 -7.50 -5.49
CA THR A 209 -13.07 -7.18 -6.08
C THR A 209 -13.17 -7.67 -7.52
N TYR A 210 -14.36 -7.60 -8.08
CA TYR A 210 -14.63 -7.96 -9.47
C TYR A 210 -15.20 -6.77 -10.23
N VAL A 211 -14.83 -6.65 -11.50
CA VAL A 211 -15.35 -5.68 -12.46
C VAL A 211 -16.00 -6.46 -13.60
N ILE A 212 -17.30 -6.30 -13.77
CA ILE A 212 -18.07 -6.89 -14.86
C ILE A 212 -18.05 -5.94 -16.03
N LEU A 213 -17.58 -6.40 -17.18
CA LEU A 213 -17.48 -5.61 -18.42
C LEU A 213 -18.74 -5.78 -19.26
N LYS A 214 -19.35 -4.66 -19.70
CA LYS A 214 -20.62 -4.61 -20.44
C LYS A 214 -20.47 -3.83 -21.74
#